data_6b2756e6f5621060b94f3f7ea57688f4
#
_entry.id   6b2756e6f5621060b94f3f7ea57688f4
#
_cell.length_a   1.000
_cell.length_b   1.000
_cell.length_c   1.000
_cell.angle_alpha   90.00
_cell.angle_beta   90.00
_cell.angle_gamma   90.00
#
_symmetry.space_group_name_H-M   'P 1'
#
loop_
_entity.id
_entity.type
_entity.pdbx_description
1 polymer ?
#
loop_
_entity_poly.entity_id
_entity_poly.type
_entity_poly.pdbx_seq_one_letter_code
_entity_poly.pdbx_strand_id
1 'polypeptide(L)'
;MFNFCPSCASKKITFTDGKVFRCPDCNFVYYHNNAAATGCLIIVPAADGLPENERLVFTVRGKDPGAGKLDLPGGFVDHGEGIYEGLCRELQEELGWTPPFPADKCRNTAVADVFKLFSSFHNVYHYKGFDYNTCDMYFYVIAHGLTPQDFKLEAAEISGIQFLKRNEINFDEFAFESTKKAVKVYLESV
;
A
#
# COMPACT_ATOMS: atom_id res chain seq x y z
N MET A 1 20.49 -10.20 -0.69
CA MET A 1 21.76 -9.68 -0.09
C MET A 1 22.83 -9.69 -1.15
N PHE A 2 23.69 -8.67 -1.25
CA PHE A 2 24.76 -8.64 -2.27
C PHE A 2 25.87 -9.64 -1.94
N ASN A 3 26.19 -10.51 -2.90
CA ASN A 3 27.35 -11.42 -2.82
C ASN A 3 28.61 -10.78 -3.41
N PHE A 4 28.44 -9.71 -4.19
CA PHE A 4 29.49 -8.96 -4.86
C PHE A 4 29.15 -7.47 -4.80
N CYS A 5 30.17 -6.65 -4.82
CA CYS A 5 29.98 -5.21 -4.97
C CYS A 5 29.33 -4.88 -6.33
N PRO A 6 28.16 -4.21 -6.37
CA PRO A 6 27.51 -3.87 -7.64
C PRO A 6 28.28 -2.83 -8.48
N SER A 7 29.25 -2.13 -7.87
CA SER A 7 30.08 -1.14 -8.56
C SER A 7 31.34 -1.74 -9.19
N CYS A 8 32.06 -2.63 -8.47
CA CYS A 8 33.36 -3.14 -8.94
C CYS A 8 33.51 -4.67 -8.93
N ALA A 9 32.40 -5.40 -8.66
CA ALA A 9 32.35 -6.86 -8.58
C ALA A 9 33.29 -7.50 -7.52
N SER A 10 33.86 -6.73 -6.61
CA SER A 10 34.67 -7.26 -5.51
C SER A 10 33.84 -8.15 -4.59
N LYS A 11 34.43 -9.25 -4.12
CA LYS A 11 33.87 -10.13 -3.09
C LYS A 11 34.06 -9.60 -1.66
N LYS A 12 34.80 -8.51 -1.45
CA LYS A 12 35.09 -7.97 -0.12
C LYS A 12 34.00 -7.08 0.43
N ILE A 13 32.80 -7.11 -0.17
CA ILE A 13 31.67 -6.35 0.34
C ILE A 13 31.29 -6.84 1.73
N THR A 14 31.05 -5.90 2.66
CA THR A 14 30.62 -6.17 4.03
C THR A 14 29.21 -5.62 4.24
N PHE A 15 28.45 -6.27 5.12
CA PHE A 15 27.13 -5.81 5.54
C PHE A 15 27.14 -5.61 7.05
N THR A 16 26.96 -4.38 7.50
CA THR A 16 27.04 -4.00 8.92
C THR A 16 25.71 -3.45 9.43
N ASP A 17 25.44 -3.70 10.72
CA ASP A 17 24.26 -3.22 11.45
C ASP A 17 22.91 -3.55 10.77
N GLY A 18 22.88 -4.59 9.93
CA GLY A 18 21.69 -5.00 9.21
C GLY A 18 21.20 -4.02 8.12
N LYS A 19 21.99 -2.98 7.80
CA LYS A 19 21.52 -1.91 6.90
C LYS A 19 22.54 -1.30 5.96
N VAL A 20 23.85 -1.50 6.16
CA VAL A 20 24.87 -0.82 5.35
C VAL A 20 25.77 -1.80 4.66
N PHE A 21 25.80 -1.74 3.32
CA PHE A 21 26.79 -2.41 2.50
C PHE A 21 27.97 -1.47 2.22
N ARG A 22 29.20 -1.96 2.42
CA ARG A 22 30.44 -1.21 2.15
C ARG A 22 31.41 -2.08 1.36
N CYS A 23 32.05 -1.50 0.35
CA CYS A 23 33.12 -2.14 -0.39
C CYS A 23 34.43 -1.38 -0.13
N PRO A 24 35.46 -2.01 0.47
CA PRO A 24 36.74 -1.36 0.71
C PRO A 24 37.55 -1.16 -0.56
N ASP A 25 37.31 -1.92 -1.64
CA ASP A 25 38.10 -1.84 -2.86
C ASP A 25 37.74 -0.64 -3.75
N CYS A 26 36.46 -0.15 -3.69
CA CYS A 26 36.01 1.00 -4.49
C CYS A 26 35.26 2.07 -3.70
N ASN A 27 35.21 1.93 -2.37
CA ASN A 27 34.47 2.82 -1.47
C ASN A 27 32.95 2.92 -1.72
N PHE A 28 32.37 1.95 -2.45
CA PHE A 28 30.92 1.87 -2.61
C PHE A 28 30.26 1.73 -1.26
N VAL A 29 29.20 2.54 -1.04
CA VAL A 29 28.33 2.47 0.15
C VAL A 29 26.89 2.43 -0.32
N TYR A 30 26.13 1.47 0.21
CA TYR A 30 24.70 1.37 -0.04
C TYR A 30 23.95 1.16 1.27
N TYR A 31 22.93 1.98 1.49
CA TYR A 31 22.02 1.84 2.63
C TYR A 31 20.81 1.01 2.23
N HIS A 32 20.60 -0.11 2.92
CA HIS A 32 19.46 -0.98 2.73
C HIS A 32 18.27 -0.40 3.53
N ASN A 33 17.55 0.52 2.92
CA ASN A 33 16.39 1.17 3.50
C ASN A 33 15.11 0.39 3.23
N ASN A 34 14.07 0.65 4.00
CA ASN A 34 12.73 0.14 3.70
C ASN A 34 12.25 0.71 2.36
N ALA A 35 11.59 -0.13 1.58
CA ALA A 35 10.85 0.33 0.41
C ALA A 35 9.60 1.09 0.87
N ALA A 36 9.23 2.15 0.18
CA ALA A 36 7.97 2.84 0.42
C ALA A 36 6.81 2.07 -0.23
N ALA A 37 5.71 1.93 0.49
CA ALA A 37 4.48 1.34 -0.02
C ALA A 37 3.26 2.15 0.47
N THR A 38 2.16 2.08 -0.28
CA THR A 38 0.91 2.78 0.00
C THR A 38 -0.24 1.80 0.12
N GLY A 39 -1.24 2.15 0.93
CA GLY A 39 -2.54 1.50 0.94
C GLY A 39 -3.65 2.54 1.15
N CYS A 40 -4.79 2.36 0.50
CA CYS A 40 -5.92 3.29 0.57
C CYS A 40 -7.18 2.64 1.13
N LEU A 41 -7.68 3.15 2.24
CA LEU A 41 -9.01 2.83 2.73
C LEU A 41 -10.03 3.74 2.05
N ILE A 42 -10.83 3.19 1.15
CA ILE A 42 -11.92 3.91 0.49
C ILE A 42 -13.15 3.80 1.38
N ILE A 43 -13.71 4.93 1.78
CA ILE A 43 -14.86 5.03 2.67
C ILE A 43 -16.06 5.52 1.86
N VAL A 44 -17.13 4.75 1.90
CA VAL A 44 -18.40 5.10 1.27
C VAL A 44 -19.41 5.44 2.36
N PRO A 45 -19.67 6.74 2.61
CA PRO A 45 -20.62 7.17 3.63
C PRO A 45 -22.02 6.65 3.35
N ALA A 46 -22.75 6.31 4.40
CA ALA A 46 -24.16 5.97 4.30
C ALA A 46 -25.02 7.23 4.08
N ALA A 47 -26.20 7.05 3.48
CA ALA A 47 -27.13 8.15 3.19
C ALA A 47 -27.66 8.83 4.47
N ASP A 48 -27.68 8.11 5.60
CA ASP A 48 -28.09 8.62 6.91
C ASP A 48 -26.97 9.36 7.65
N GLY A 49 -25.74 9.32 7.12
CA GLY A 49 -24.56 9.94 7.71
C GLY A 49 -24.03 9.27 8.97
N LEU A 50 -24.57 8.09 9.33
CA LEU A 50 -24.14 7.37 10.53
C LEU A 50 -22.89 6.52 10.24
N PRO A 51 -21.80 6.67 11.02
CA PRO A 51 -20.54 5.93 10.80
C PRO A 51 -20.71 4.41 10.83
N GLU A 52 -21.60 3.87 11.63
CA GLU A 52 -21.87 2.42 11.72
C GLU A 52 -22.51 1.85 10.43
N ASN A 53 -23.06 2.70 9.57
CA ASN A 53 -23.67 2.33 8.30
C ASN A 53 -22.79 2.63 7.08
N GLU A 54 -21.64 3.28 7.27
CA GLU A 54 -20.65 3.44 6.20
C GLU A 54 -20.13 2.09 5.71
N ARG A 55 -19.64 2.07 4.47
CA ARG A 55 -18.97 0.91 3.89
C ARG A 55 -17.49 1.22 3.70
N LEU A 56 -16.67 0.29 4.13
CA LEU A 56 -15.23 0.28 3.92
C LEU A 56 -14.92 -0.67 2.77
N VAL A 57 -14.15 -0.22 1.80
CA VAL A 57 -13.86 -0.99 0.59
C VAL A 57 -12.53 -1.70 0.74
N PHE A 58 -12.54 -3.02 0.54
CA PHE A 58 -11.38 -3.90 0.57
C PHE A 58 -11.23 -4.63 -0.74
N THR A 59 -10.00 -4.86 -1.16
CA THR A 59 -9.67 -5.78 -2.25
C THR A 59 -9.52 -7.20 -1.72
N VAL A 60 -9.79 -8.18 -2.57
CA VAL A 60 -9.44 -9.59 -2.36
C VAL A 60 -8.25 -9.90 -3.26
N ARG A 61 -7.13 -10.28 -2.68
CA ARG A 61 -5.90 -10.53 -3.42
C ARG A 61 -6.05 -11.70 -4.39
N GLY A 62 -5.64 -11.50 -5.64
CA GLY A 62 -5.69 -12.53 -6.70
C GLY A 62 -4.43 -13.39 -6.75
N LYS A 63 -3.32 -12.93 -6.10
CA LYS A 63 -2.01 -13.60 -6.16
C LYS A 63 -1.34 -13.65 -4.78
N ASP A 64 -0.38 -14.57 -4.64
CA ASP A 64 0.48 -14.63 -3.43
C ASP A 64 1.50 -13.45 -3.39
N PRO A 65 1.88 -13.04 -2.17
CA PRO A 65 1.46 -13.59 -0.88
C PRO A 65 0.03 -13.18 -0.50
N GLY A 66 -0.68 -14.10 0.14
CA GLY A 66 -2.01 -13.83 0.70
C GLY A 66 -3.16 -13.92 -0.31
N ALA A 67 -3.04 -14.71 -1.39
CA ALA A 67 -4.14 -14.94 -2.33
C ALA A 67 -5.46 -15.33 -1.62
N GLY A 68 -6.57 -14.72 -2.02
CA GLY A 68 -7.90 -14.91 -1.43
C GLY A 68 -8.15 -14.14 -0.13
N LYS A 69 -7.16 -13.43 0.40
CA LYS A 69 -7.31 -12.62 1.62
C LYS A 69 -7.63 -11.15 1.32
N LEU A 70 -8.16 -10.48 2.33
CA LEU A 70 -8.45 -9.05 2.29
C LEU A 70 -7.18 -8.21 2.34
N ASP A 71 -7.19 -7.12 1.59
CA ASP A 71 -6.17 -6.08 1.63
C ASP A 71 -6.80 -4.72 1.32
N LEU A 72 -6.00 -3.67 1.45
CA LEU A 72 -6.33 -2.35 0.91
C LEU A 72 -5.70 -2.22 -0.48
N PRO A 73 -6.37 -1.58 -1.45
CA PRO A 73 -5.76 -1.28 -2.73
C PRO A 73 -4.53 -0.40 -2.55
N GLY A 74 -3.45 -0.73 -3.29
CA GLY A 74 -2.17 -0.06 -3.20
C GLY A 74 -0.99 -0.99 -3.41
N GLY A 75 0.23 -0.44 -3.36
CA GLY A 75 1.44 -1.19 -3.60
C GLY A 75 2.71 -0.38 -3.37
N PHE A 76 3.80 -0.80 -4.00
CA PHE A 76 5.09 -0.11 -3.90
C PHE A 76 5.06 1.23 -4.62
N VAL A 77 5.78 2.20 -4.05
CA VAL A 77 6.07 3.46 -4.73
C VAL A 77 7.25 3.22 -5.68
N ASP A 78 7.06 3.51 -6.96
CA ASP A 78 8.05 3.28 -7.99
C ASP A 78 9.17 4.34 -7.99
N HIS A 79 10.27 4.01 -8.68
CA HIS A 79 11.37 4.95 -8.84
C HIS A 79 10.93 6.22 -9.57
N GLY A 80 11.15 7.36 -8.92
CA GLY A 80 10.78 8.67 -9.47
C GLY A 80 9.38 9.14 -9.14
N GLU A 81 8.61 8.35 -8.38
CA GLU A 81 7.30 8.75 -7.87
C GLU A 81 7.36 9.32 -6.47
N GLY A 82 6.48 10.26 -6.18
CA GLY A 82 6.10 10.60 -4.82
C GLY A 82 5.01 9.67 -4.30
N ILE A 83 4.77 9.69 -2.97
CA ILE A 83 3.83 8.77 -2.32
C ILE A 83 2.40 8.86 -2.86
N TYR A 84 1.92 10.05 -3.18
CA TYR A 84 0.59 10.27 -3.75
C TYR A 84 0.50 9.86 -5.22
N GLU A 85 1.59 10.00 -5.97
CA GLU A 85 1.65 9.54 -7.37
C GLU A 85 1.55 8.03 -7.43
N GLY A 86 2.33 7.31 -6.60
CA GLY A 86 2.25 5.87 -6.46
C GLY A 86 0.86 5.41 -6.04
N LEU A 87 0.25 6.08 -5.03
CA LEU A 87 -1.10 5.76 -4.59
C LEU A 87 -2.13 5.90 -5.72
N CYS A 88 -2.11 7.00 -6.47
CA CYS A 88 -3.02 7.21 -7.60
C CYS A 88 -2.82 6.18 -8.70
N ARG A 89 -1.57 5.84 -9.03
CA ARG A 89 -1.23 4.82 -10.03
C ARG A 89 -1.78 3.46 -9.61
N GLU A 90 -1.53 3.02 -8.38
CA GLU A 90 -2.01 1.73 -7.86
C GLU A 90 -3.54 1.64 -7.87
N LEU A 91 -4.24 2.69 -7.41
CA LEU A 91 -5.71 2.72 -7.47
C LEU A 91 -6.23 2.62 -8.91
N GLN A 92 -5.56 3.27 -9.87
CA GLN A 92 -5.94 3.21 -11.28
C GLN A 92 -5.64 1.83 -11.89
N GLU A 93 -4.50 1.22 -11.55
CA GLU A 93 -4.08 -0.07 -12.06
C GLU A 93 -4.95 -1.20 -11.49
N GLU A 94 -5.10 -1.27 -10.17
CA GLU A 94 -5.83 -2.34 -9.50
C GLU A 94 -7.34 -2.25 -9.64
N LEU A 95 -7.90 -1.02 -9.59
CA LEU A 95 -9.35 -0.78 -9.50
C LEU A 95 -9.94 -0.10 -10.73
N GLY A 96 -9.12 0.42 -11.66
CA GLY A 96 -9.59 1.29 -12.73
C GLY A 96 -10.30 2.54 -12.22
N TRP A 97 -10.03 2.95 -10.99
CA TRP A 97 -10.70 4.03 -10.29
C TRP A 97 -9.71 4.95 -9.57
N THR A 98 -10.01 6.23 -9.62
CA THR A 98 -9.38 7.25 -8.77
C THR A 98 -10.44 8.25 -8.32
N PRO A 99 -10.27 8.92 -7.18
CA PRO A 99 -11.15 10.03 -6.82
C PRO A 99 -11.22 11.07 -7.94
N PRO A 100 -12.36 11.77 -8.10
CA PRO A 100 -12.54 12.75 -9.17
C PRO A 100 -11.73 14.03 -8.89
N PHE A 101 -10.46 14.01 -9.24
CA PHE A 101 -9.60 15.20 -9.33
C PHE A 101 -8.79 15.16 -10.63
N PRO A 102 -8.35 16.32 -11.16
CA PRO A 102 -7.56 16.35 -12.38
C PRO A 102 -6.29 15.51 -12.24
N ALA A 103 -5.99 14.65 -13.22
CA ALA A 103 -4.86 13.73 -13.20
C ALA A 103 -3.48 14.42 -13.02
N ASP A 104 -3.36 15.68 -13.46
CA ASP A 104 -2.18 16.53 -13.26
C ASP A 104 -1.98 16.94 -11.79
N LYS A 105 -2.97 16.72 -10.92
CA LYS A 105 -2.92 17.09 -9.51
C LYS A 105 -2.37 16.01 -8.58
N CYS A 106 -2.16 14.76 -9.05
CA CYS A 106 -1.45 13.74 -8.26
C CYS A 106 -0.03 14.18 -7.84
N ARG A 107 0.55 15.13 -8.56
CA ARG A 107 1.85 15.77 -8.26
C ARG A 107 1.79 17.00 -7.36
N ASN A 108 0.62 17.33 -6.84
CA ASN A 108 0.36 18.65 -6.25
C ASN A 108 -0.18 18.49 -4.81
N THR A 109 0.01 19.50 -3.96
CA THR A 109 -0.48 19.57 -2.58
C THR A 109 -2.01 19.39 -2.45
N ALA A 110 -2.78 19.68 -3.51
CA ALA A 110 -4.23 19.48 -3.54
C ALA A 110 -4.65 17.99 -3.37
N VAL A 111 -3.76 17.04 -3.66
CA VAL A 111 -4.01 15.60 -3.42
C VAL A 111 -4.07 15.29 -1.94
N ALA A 112 -3.28 15.98 -1.12
CA ALA A 112 -3.31 15.84 0.33
C ALA A 112 -4.65 16.27 0.96
N ASP A 113 -5.45 17.05 0.25
CA ASP A 113 -6.82 17.40 0.69
C ASP A 113 -7.82 16.27 0.44
N VAL A 114 -7.57 15.43 -0.55
CA VAL A 114 -8.40 14.28 -0.92
C VAL A 114 -8.01 13.04 -0.15
N PHE A 115 -6.73 12.68 -0.20
CA PHE A 115 -6.19 11.53 0.56
C PHE A 115 -5.62 11.99 1.90
N LYS A 116 -6.12 11.44 2.97
CA LYS A 116 -5.66 11.75 4.32
C LYS A 116 -4.79 10.61 4.84
N LEU A 117 -3.49 10.89 5.08
CA LEU A 117 -2.62 9.97 5.79
C LEU A 117 -3.12 9.78 7.22
N PHE A 118 -3.34 8.55 7.67
CA PHE A 118 -3.84 8.29 9.02
C PHE A 118 -2.97 7.31 9.83
N SER A 119 -2.15 6.49 9.17
CA SER A 119 -1.21 5.60 9.87
C SER A 119 -0.05 5.18 8.98
N SER A 120 1.01 4.64 9.61
CA SER A 120 2.13 4.03 8.94
C SER A 120 2.67 2.88 9.79
N PHE A 121 2.98 1.75 9.15
CA PHE A 121 3.52 0.57 9.81
C PHE A 121 4.67 -0.04 9.01
N HIS A 122 5.63 -0.62 9.73
CA HIS A 122 6.60 -1.52 9.14
C HIS A 122 5.92 -2.83 8.75
N ASN A 123 6.30 -3.37 7.58
CA ASN A 123 5.88 -4.68 7.13
C ASN A 123 7.07 -5.44 6.51
N VAL A 124 6.96 -6.76 6.43
CA VAL A 124 7.88 -7.62 5.71
C VAL A 124 7.10 -8.33 4.61
N TYR A 125 7.36 -7.94 3.38
CA TYR A 125 6.73 -8.52 2.20
C TYR A 125 7.60 -9.64 1.65
N HIS A 126 7.15 -10.89 1.81
CA HIS A 126 7.84 -12.09 1.31
C HIS A 126 7.50 -12.32 -0.15
N TYR A 127 8.47 -12.19 -1.04
CA TYR A 127 8.25 -12.40 -2.47
C TYR A 127 9.42 -13.09 -3.13
N LYS A 128 9.16 -14.19 -3.83
CA LYS A 128 10.15 -15.01 -4.58
C LYS A 128 11.42 -15.34 -3.78
N GLY A 129 11.26 -15.65 -2.50
CA GLY A 129 12.37 -16.02 -1.61
C GLY A 129 13.17 -14.84 -1.04
N PHE A 130 12.68 -13.61 -1.21
CA PHE A 130 13.25 -12.41 -0.64
C PHE A 130 12.28 -11.72 0.32
N ASP A 131 12.83 -11.16 1.39
CA ASP A 131 12.11 -10.35 2.35
C ASP A 131 12.35 -8.87 2.03
N TYR A 132 11.29 -8.19 1.62
CA TYR A 132 11.29 -6.75 1.42
C TYR A 132 10.76 -6.09 2.67
N ASN A 133 11.62 -5.35 3.37
CA ASN A 133 11.16 -4.49 4.44
C ASN A 133 10.51 -3.26 3.84
N THR A 134 9.27 -2.98 4.23
CA THR A 134 8.50 -1.84 3.72
C THR A 134 8.14 -0.87 4.84
N CYS A 135 7.93 0.37 4.46
CA CYS A 135 7.26 1.38 5.25
C CYS A 135 5.91 1.63 4.58
N ASP A 136 4.89 0.94 5.07
CA ASP A 136 3.55 1.04 4.52
C ASP A 136 2.88 2.30 5.06
N MET A 137 2.46 3.19 4.18
CA MET A 137 1.74 4.42 4.49
C MET A 137 0.29 4.29 4.08
N TYR A 138 -0.62 4.48 5.05
CA TYR A 138 -2.05 4.23 4.88
C TYR A 138 -2.82 5.53 4.82
N PHE A 139 -3.57 5.68 3.75
CA PHE A 139 -4.42 6.83 3.47
C PHE A 139 -5.89 6.39 3.50
N TYR A 140 -6.78 7.34 3.80
CA TYR A 140 -8.19 7.15 3.50
C TYR A 140 -8.70 8.23 2.54
N VAL A 141 -9.79 7.89 1.84
CA VAL A 141 -10.53 8.80 0.97
C VAL A 141 -12.02 8.57 1.16
N ILE A 142 -12.80 9.65 1.15
CA ILE A 142 -14.26 9.60 1.20
C ILE A 142 -14.80 9.64 -0.23
N ALA A 143 -15.58 8.62 -0.61
CA ALA A 143 -16.14 8.47 -1.95
C ALA A 143 -17.65 8.27 -1.88
N HIS A 144 -18.42 9.35 -2.05
CA HIS A 144 -19.87 9.31 -2.00
C HIS A 144 -20.48 8.56 -3.19
N GLY A 145 -21.47 7.71 -2.89
CA GLY A 145 -22.26 7.01 -3.90
C GLY A 145 -21.52 5.93 -4.68
N LEU A 146 -20.29 5.58 -4.27
CA LEU A 146 -19.49 4.55 -4.94
C LEU A 146 -20.13 3.16 -4.76
N THR A 147 -20.13 2.38 -5.85
CA THR A 147 -20.70 1.04 -5.95
C THR A 147 -19.69 0.06 -6.55
N PRO A 148 -19.86 -1.26 -6.42
CA PRO A 148 -18.98 -2.24 -7.06
C PRO A 148 -18.86 -2.08 -8.59
N GLN A 149 -19.87 -1.51 -9.26
CA GLN A 149 -19.90 -1.32 -10.71
C GLN A 149 -18.98 -0.18 -11.17
N ASP A 150 -18.55 0.68 -10.27
CA ASP A 150 -17.63 1.79 -10.58
C ASP A 150 -16.17 1.32 -10.72
N PHE A 151 -15.89 0.06 -10.37
CA PHE A 151 -14.56 -0.52 -10.41
C PHE A 151 -14.35 -1.43 -11.64
N LYS A 152 -13.15 -1.34 -12.19
CA LYS A 152 -12.64 -2.25 -13.22
C LYS A 152 -11.38 -2.93 -12.69
N LEU A 153 -11.57 -4.08 -12.06
CA LEU A 153 -10.50 -4.79 -11.36
C LEU A 153 -9.46 -5.35 -12.33
N GLU A 154 -8.17 -5.22 -12.00
CA GLU A 154 -7.08 -5.93 -12.68
C GLU A 154 -7.07 -7.40 -12.22
N ALA A 155 -7.60 -8.27 -13.05
CA ALA A 155 -7.87 -9.68 -12.70
C ALA A 155 -6.61 -10.50 -12.34
N ALA A 156 -5.41 -10.06 -12.77
CA ALA A 156 -4.17 -10.72 -12.42
C ALA A 156 -3.73 -10.43 -10.96
N GLU A 157 -4.23 -9.34 -10.37
CA GLU A 157 -3.84 -8.88 -9.04
C GLU A 157 -4.98 -8.95 -8.04
N ILE A 158 -6.20 -8.62 -8.45
CA ILE A 158 -7.38 -8.48 -7.60
C ILE A 158 -8.45 -9.46 -8.07
N SER A 159 -8.79 -10.44 -7.23
CA SER A 159 -9.83 -11.43 -7.51
C SER A 159 -11.24 -10.99 -7.15
N GLY A 160 -11.37 -9.90 -6.38
CA GLY A 160 -12.67 -9.37 -5.96
C GLY A 160 -12.55 -8.10 -5.14
N ILE A 161 -13.70 -7.51 -4.86
CA ILE A 161 -13.83 -6.32 -4.01
C ILE A 161 -14.97 -6.53 -3.02
N GLN A 162 -14.80 -6.06 -1.79
CA GLN A 162 -15.80 -6.16 -0.74
C GLN A 162 -16.10 -4.79 -0.14
N PHE A 163 -17.39 -4.54 0.08
CA PHE A 163 -17.91 -3.35 0.75
C PHE A 163 -18.46 -3.78 2.10
N LEU A 164 -17.69 -3.64 3.15
CA LEU A 164 -18.01 -4.14 4.48
C LEU A 164 -18.39 -3.00 5.42
N LYS A 165 -19.40 -3.24 6.25
CA LYS A 165 -19.63 -2.42 7.44
C LYS A 165 -18.58 -2.74 8.51
N ARG A 166 -18.42 -1.85 9.49
CA ARG A 166 -17.48 -2.01 10.61
C ARG A 166 -17.63 -3.35 11.34
N ASN A 167 -18.87 -3.78 11.58
CA ASN A 167 -19.19 -5.03 12.29
C ASN A 167 -19.10 -6.30 11.42
N GLU A 168 -18.90 -6.16 10.12
CA GLU A 168 -18.74 -7.25 9.17
C GLU A 168 -17.24 -7.60 8.95
N ILE A 169 -16.33 -6.75 9.45
CA ILE A 169 -14.88 -6.92 9.21
C ILE A 169 -14.34 -8.07 10.08
N ASN A 170 -13.86 -9.12 9.41
CA ASN A 170 -13.12 -10.20 10.05
C ASN A 170 -11.61 -9.96 9.92
N PHE A 171 -10.95 -9.62 11.01
CA PHE A 171 -9.52 -9.31 11.03
C PHE A 171 -8.60 -10.51 10.75
N ASP A 172 -9.09 -11.75 10.80
CA ASP A 172 -8.31 -12.94 10.48
C ASP A 172 -8.23 -13.21 8.96
N GLU A 173 -9.04 -12.49 8.18
CA GLU A 173 -9.04 -12.57 6.71
C GLU A 173 -8.02 -11.64 6.04
N PHE A 174 -7.34 -10.76 6.77
CA PHE A 174 -6.35 -9.86 6.19
C PHE A 174 -5.06 -10.58 5.77
N ALA A 175 -4.52 -10.17 4.63
CA ALA A 175 -3.27 -10.71 4.10
C ALA A 175 -2.05 -10.28 4.93
N PHE A 176 -2.03 -9.04 5.40
CA PHE A 176 -0.89 -8.43 6.09
C PHE A 176 -1.26 -7.85 7.45
N GLU A 177 -0.36 -8.03 8.40
CA GLU A 177 -0.55 -7.48 9.75
C GLU A 177 -0.49 -5.95 9.78
N SER A 178 0.25 -5.33 8.87
CA SER A 178 0.31 -3.86 8.72
C SER A 178 -1.04 -3.29 8.28
N THR A 179 -1.69 -3.89 7.28
CA THR A 179 -3.04 -3.52 6.82
C THR A 179 -4.08 -3.70 7.93
N LYS A 180 -4.03 -4.84 8.61
CA LYS A 180 -4.91 -5.12 9.76
C LYS A 180 -4.80 -4.06 10.86
N LYS A 181 -3.57 -3.67 11.22
CA LYS A 181 -3.32 -2.60 12.20
C LYS A 181 -3.84 -1.25 11.72
N ALA A 182 -3.63 -0.91 10.44
CA ALA A 182 -4.11 0.33 9.87
C ALA A 182 -5.64 0.44 9.96
N VAL A 183 -6.36 -0.60 9.56
CA VAL A 183 -7.83 -0.62 9.63
C VAL A 183 -8.30 -0.48 11.08
N LYS A 184 -7.66 -1.12 12.06
CA LYS A 184 -7.98 -0.95 13.47
C LYS A 184 -7.81 0.50 13.94
N VAL A 185 -6.67 1.14 13.59
CA VAL A 185 -6.44 2.56 13.91
C VAL A 185 -7.53 3.45 13.34
N TYR A 186 -7.95 3.22 12.08
CA TYR A 186 -9.06 3.97 11.51
C TYR A 186 -10.35 3.80 12.33
N LEU A 187 -10.73 2.56 12.64
CA LEU A 187 -11.98 2.26 13.36
C LEU A 187 -12.00 2.81 14.80
N GLU A 188 -10.84 2.99 15.43
CA GLU A 188 -10.70 3.57 16.76
C GLU A 188 -10.68 5.11 16.74
N SER A 189 -10.48 5.75 15.58
CA SER A 189 -10.35 7.20 15.43
C SER A 189 -11.67 7.92 15.11
N VAL A 190 -12.75 7.19 14.86
CA VAL A 190 -14.06 7.70 14.41
C VAL A 190 -15.22 7.12 15.20
#